data_d7d586c40774f59a74a3043d5b0445d7
#
_entry.id   d7d586c40774f59a74a3043d5b0445d7
#
_cell.length_a   1.000
_cell.length_b   1.000
_cell.length_c   1.000
_cell.angle_alpha   90.00
_cell.angle_beta   90.00
_cell.angle_gamma   90.00
#
_symmetry.space_group_name_H-M   'P 1'
#
loop_
_entity.id
_entity.type
_entity.pdbx_description
1 polymer ?
#
loop_
_entity_poly.entity_id
_entity_poly.type
_entity_poly.pdbx_seq_one_letter_code
_entity_poly.pdbx_strand_id
1 'polypeptide(L)'
;IDGEESWVLVHIEVQSQEELDFAERMYVYNYRCFDRYRRPVISLAVLGDERVSWRPSSYGYALGGCEVSLKFPIVKLLDYESQWQSLEESQNPFTVIVMAHLKTKATRGVPQQRKQWKWSLVRRLFEGGYSREEIVRLFRLIDWMMVLPKELQQEFKDQLKRYQQERTMPFLSRIELDAREEGLQQGLQQGLQQTRQSLRETIIEVLEMRFVEVPPEPSEILNKIEDILVLRYLLKQSIVIKSLEEFQQVLAQALVREETKGEREETPTDESQEFN
;
A
#
# COMPACT_ATOMS: atom_id res chain seq x y z
N ILE A 1 26.86 18.94 -3.38
CA ILE A 1 27.96 19.04 -2.41
C ILE A 1 29.08 19.72 -3.18
N ASP A 2 29.59 20.83 -2.72
CA ASP A 2 30.71 21.60 -3.32
C ASP A 2 30.51 22.13 -4.76
N GLY A 3 29.25 22.35 -5.18
CA GLY A 3 28.93 22.95 -6.49
C GLY A 3 29.01 22.02 -7.69
N GLU A 4 29.33 20.75 -7.49
CA GLU A 4 29.24 19.74 -8.54
C GLU A 4 27.87 19.06 -8.54
N GLU A 5 27.30 18.82 -9.74
CA GLU A 5 26.10 18.02 -9.89
C GLU A 5 26.36 16.59 -9.42
N SER A 6 25.79 16.22 -8.29
CA SER A 6 25.88 14.85 -7.78
C SER A 6 24.52 14.18 -7.74
N TRP A 7 24.42 12.99 -8.33
CA TRP A 7 23.23 12.14 -8.26
C TRP A 7 23.18 11.45 -6.90
N VAL A 8 22.06 11.59 -6.22
CA VAL A 8 21.78 10.90 -4.97
C VAL A 8 20.68 9.89 -5.20
N LEU A 9 20.92 8.63 -4.83
CA LEU A 9 19.89 7.59 -4.82
C LEU A 9 19.13 7.63 -3.49
N VAL A 10 17.83 7.78 -3.56
CA VAL A 10 16.97 7.75 -2.38
C VAL A 10 16.01 6.59 -2.50
N HIS A 11 16.08 5.66 -1.54
CA HIS A 11 15.13 4.58 -1.36
C HIS A 11 14.15 4.96 -0.25
N ILE A 12 12.85 5.00 -0.54
CA ILE A 12 11.81 5.30 0.43
C ILE A 12 10.88 4.10 0.53
N GLU A 13 10.78 3.54 1.73
CA GLU A 13 9.86 2.44 2.04
C GLU A 13 8.73 2.95 2.93
N VAL A 14 7.49 2.68 2.52
CA VAL A 14 6.29 3.04 3.30
C VAL A 14 5.67 1.77 3.84
N GLN A 15 5.63 1.64 5.17
CA GLN A 15 5.13 0.44 5.84
C GLN A 15 3.96 0.77 6.74
N SER A 16 2.79 0.16 6.47
CA SER A 16 1.54 0.44 7.19
C SER A 16 1.21 -0.59 8.29
N GLN A 17 2.00 -1.65 8.41
CA GLN A 17 1.82 -2.73 9.39
C GLN A 17 3.16 -3.12 9.98
N GLU A 18 3.15 -3.65 11.22
CA GLU A 18 4.34 -4.21 11.85
C GLU A 18 4.78 -5.48 11.11
N GLU A 19 6.06 -5.54 10.73
CA GLU A 19 6.70 -6.72 10.15
C GLU A 19 8.06 -6.94 10.82
N LEU A 20 8.35 -8.20 11.19
CA LEU A 20 9.58 -8.54 11.89
C LEU A 20 10.82 -8.42 11.01
N ASP A 21 10.67 -8.68 9.72
CA ASP A 21 11.72 -8.66 8.71
C ASP A 21 11.89 -7.29 8.02
N PHE A 22 11.14 -6.26 8.45
CA PHE A 22 11.19 -4.95 7.84
C PHE A 22 12.60 -4.33 7.80
N ALA A 23 13.33 -4.42 8.91
CA ALA A 23 14.68 -3.85 8.98
C ALA A 23 15.67 -4.60 8.05
N GLU A 24 15.54 -5.93 7.94
CA GLU A 24 16.30 -6.74 6.98
C GLU A 24 15.96 -6.35 5.53
N ARG A 25 14.67 -6.19 5.22
CA ARG A 25 14.20 -5.76 3.90
C ARG A 25 14.77 -4.38 3.51
N MET A 26 14.83 -3.44 4.45
CA MET A 26 15.48 -2.14 4.23
C MET A 26 16.95 -2.29 3.83
N TYR A 27 17.68 -3.20 4.49
CA TYR A 27 19.06 -3.50 4.14
C TYR A 27 19.16 -4.13 2.74
N VAL A 28 18.33 -5.13 2.45
CA VAL A 28 18.35 -5.82 1.15
C VAL A 28 18.06 -4.84 0.01
N TYR A 29 17.10 -3.94 0.17
CA TYR A 29 16.78 -2.96 -0.86
C TYR A 29 17.88 -1.88 -1.01
N ASN A 30 18.46 -1.40 0.09
CA ASN A 30 19.61 -0.50 0.04
C ASN A 30 20.76 -1.15 -0.75
N TYR A 31 21.13 -2.40 -0.40
CA TYR A 31 22.17 -3.14 -1.07
C TYR A 31 21.89 -3.36 -2.56
N ARG A 32 20.67 -3.77 -2.93
CA ARG A 32 20.27 -3.97 -4.33
C ARG A 32 20.35 -2.68 -5.14
N CYS A 33 19.94 -1.56 -4.57
CA CYS A 33 20.09 -0.26 -5.21
C CYS A 33 21.56 0.09 -5.41
N PHE A 34 22.39 -0.10 -4.37
CA PHE A 34 23.83 0.12 -4.47
C PHE A 34 24.48 -0.79 -5.51
N ASP A 35 24.15 -2.08 -5.51
CA ASP A 35 24.73 -3.05 -6.46
C ASP A 35 24.38 -2.70 -7.90
N ARG A 36 23.13 -2.31 -8.16
CA ARG A 36 22.66 -1.94 -9.50
C ARG A 36 23.26 -0.64 -10.03
N TYR A 37 23.33 0.39 -9.18
CA TYR A 37 23.71 1.73 -9.62
C TYR A 37 25.15 2.12 -9.24
N ARG A 38 25.82 1.32 -8.40
CA ARG A 38 27.19 1.58 -7.87
C ARG A 38 27.36 2.97 -7.27
N ARG A 39 26.31 3.45 -6.58
CA ARG A 39 26.23 4.75 -5.92
C ARG A 39 25.71 4.61 -4.50
N PRO A 40 26.17 5.47 -3.54
CA PRO A 40 25.59 5.51 -2.20
C PRO A 40 24.08 5.71 -2.23
N VAL A 41 23.37 5.03 -1.34
CA VAL A 41 21.91 5.03 -1.24
C VAL A 41 21.47 5.55 0.12
N ILE A 42 20.61 6.55 0.14
CA ILE A 42 19.90 7.00 1.33
C ILE A 42 18.61 6.18 1.43
N SER A 43 18.47 5.39 2.50
CA SER A 43 17.21 4.67 2.78
C SER A 43 16.42 5.42 3.86
N LEU A 44 15.14 5.68 3.58
CA LEU A 44 14.20 6.36 4.47
C LEU A 44 12.98 5.46 4.69
N ALA A 45 12.47 5.37 5.92
CA ALA A 45 11.26 4.61 6.21
C ALA A 45 10.14 5.52 6.73
N VAL A 46 8.93 5.36 6.16
CA VAL A 46 7.70 6.01 6.63
C VAL A 46 6.81 4.94 7.25
N LEU A 47 6.56 5.06 8.56
CA LEU A 47 5.81 4.08 9.34
C LEU A 47 4.37 4.58 9.55
N GLY A 48 3.43 3.95 8.88
CA GLY A 48 1.99 4.25 8.94
C GLY A 48 1.19 3.31 9.86
N ASP A 49 1.84 2.42 10.62
CA ASP A 49 1.19 1.51 11.57
C ASP A 49 0.72 2.23 12.85
N GLU A 50 -0.09 1.54 13.68
CA GLU A 50 -0.68 2.08 14.90
C GLU A 50 0.13 1.74 16.18
N ARG A 51 1.19 0.91 16.08
CA ARG A 51 1.95 0.46 17.25
C ARG A 51 3.03 1.47 17.63
N VAL A 52 2.83 2.18 18.71
CA VAL A 52 3.74 3.25 19.17
C VAL A 52 5.18 2.76 19.34
N SER A 53 5.38 1.54 19.84
CA SER A 53 6.70 0.97 20.14
C SER A 53 7.45 0.42 18.91
N TRP A 54 6.75 0.19 17.80
CA TRP A 54 7.39 -0.38 16.61
C TRP A 54 8.10 0.72 15.82
N ARG A 55 9.44 0.76 15.94
CA ARG A 55 10.30 1.80 15.35
C ARG A 55 11.62 1.19 14.85
N PRO A 56 11.57 0.29 13.85
CA PRO A 56 12.78 -0.30 13.29
C PRO A 56 13.60 0.76 12.56
N SER A 57 14.83 0.99 12.99
CA SER A 57 15.72 2.02 12.43
C SER A 57 17.11 1.50 12.07
N SER A 58 17.35 0.20 12.27
CA SER A 58 18.63 -0.43 11.93
C SER A 58 18.48 -1.92 11.69
N TYR A 59 19.39 -2.45 10.87
CA TYR A 59 19.63 -3.87 10.66
C TYR A 59 21.11 -4.17 10.74
N GLY A 60 21.49 -5.31 11.24
CA GLY A 60 22.87 -5.75 11.26
C GLY A 60 23.05 -7.15 11.77
N TYR A 61 24.20 -7.72 11.44
CA TYR A 61 24.67 -9.01 11.95
C TYR A 61 26.20 -9.04 12.01
N ALA A 62 26.74 -9.90 12.84
CA ALA A 62 28.17 -10.18 12.91
C ALA A 62 28.40 -11.70 12.95
N LEU A 63 29.30 -12.20 12.12
CA LEU A 63 29.67 -13.61 12.06
C LEU A 63 31.12 -13.77 11.59
N GLY A 64 31.93 -14.54 12.30
CA GLY A 64 33.28 -14.88 11.89
C GLY A 64 34.23 -13.69 11.68
N GLY A 65 34.01 -12.59 12.41
CA GLY A 65 34.80 -11.34 12.25
C GLY A 65 34.28 -10.42 11.14
N CYS A 66 33.28 -10.83 10.39
CA CYS A 66 32.56 -9.97 9.45
C CYS A 66 31.38 -9.28 10.15
N GLU A 67 31.22 -7.97 9.95
CA GLU A 67 30.12 -7.19 10.49
C GLU A 67 29.42 -6.40 9.38
N VAL A 68 28.08 -6.44 9.41
CA VAL A 68 27.22 -5.65 8.55
C VAL A 68 26.32 -4.80 9.44
N SER A 69 26.20 -3.51 9.12
CA SER A 69 25.33 -2.59 9.83
C SER A 69 24.74 -1.57 8.87
N LEU A 70 23.42 -1.42 8.91
CA LEU A 70 22.68 -0.34 8.23
C LEU A 70 21.84 0.39 9.27
N LYS A 71 22.00 1.72 9.36
CA LYS A 71 21.09 2.60 10.10
C LYS A 71 20.34 3.47 9.09
N PHE A 72 19.04 3.66 9.31
CA PHE A 72 18.20 4.48 8.45
C PHE A 72 17.23 5.34 9.27
N PRO A 73 16.98 6.60 8.86
CA PRO A 73 15.98 7.44 9.50
C PRO A 73 14.57 6.91 9.26
N ILE A 74 13.73 7.10 10.26
CA ILE A 74 12.32 6.75 10.23
C ILE A 74 11.46 7.98 10.50
N VAL A 75 10.28 8.03 9.87
CA VAL A 75 9.19 8.96 10.17
C VAL A 75 7.98 8.13 10.58
N LYS A 76 7.52 8.31 11.81
CA LYS A 76 6.31 7.67 12.32
C LYS A 76 5.12 8.59 12.16
N LEU A 77 4.16 8.24 11.29
CA LEU A 77 3.01 9.11 11.03
C LEU A 77 2.15 9.36 12.28
N LEU A 78 2.07 8.39 13.19
CA LEU A 78 1.35 8.51 14.46
C LEU A 78 1.87 9.65 15.35
N ASP A 79 3.16 10.01 15.25
CA ASP A 79 3.75 11.09 16.08
C ASP A 79 3.16 12.47 15.75
N TYR A 80 2.65 12.64 14.55
CA TYR A 80 2.02 13.88 14.12
C TYR A 80 0.60 14.08 14.68
N GLU A 81 0.02 13.06 15.32
CA GLU A 81 -1.30 13.22 15.96
C GLU A 81 -1.28 14.28 17.06
N SER A 82 -0.20 14.32 17.85
CA SER A 82 0.01 15.35 18.88
C SER A 82 0.37 16.73 18.32
N GLN A 83 0.73 16.82 17.04
CA GLN A 83 1.14 18.03 16.35
C GLN A 83 0.07 18.50 15.34
N TRP A 84 -1.18 18.20 15.60
CA TRP A 84 -2.29 18.45 14.67
C TRP A 84 -2.39 19.90 14.22
N GLN A 85 -2.24 20.85 15.14
CA GLN A 85 -2.27 22.27 14.81
C GLN A 85 -1.15 22.66 13.85
N SER A 86 0.06 22.15 14.04
CA SER A 86 1.18 22.38 13.12
C SER A 86 0.92 21.82 11.72
N LEU A 87 0.22 20.68 11.62
CA LEU A 87 -0.21 20.16 10.31
C LEU A 87 -1.24 21.08 9.65
N GLU A 88 -2.18 21.65 10.45
CA GLU A 88 -3.18 22.58 9.93
C GLU A 88 -2.59 23.91 9.46
N GLU A 89 -1.57 24.40 10.10
CA GLU A 89 -0.90 25.67 9.75
C GLU A 89 0.12 25.50 8.59
N SER A 90 0.56 24.29 8.32
CA SER A 90 1.58 24.02 7.32
C SER A 90 1.05 24.16 5.89
N GLN A 91 1.84 24.74 5.02
CA GLN A 91 1.58 24.82 3.57
C GLN A 91 2.18 23.63 2.78
N ASN A 92 2.86 22.72 3.45
CA ASN A 92 3.40 21.53 2.80
C ASN A 92 2.25 20.61 2.36
N PRO A 93 2.11 20.28 1.06
CA PRO A 93 1.02 19.42 0.57
C PRO A 93 1.00 18.03 1.20
N PHE A 94 2.14 17.51 1.65
CA PHE A 94 2.21 16.22 2.33
C PHE A 94 1.50 16.21 3.69
N THR A 95 1.31 17.37 4.35
CA THR A 95 0.56 17.43 5.62
C THR A 95 -0.87 16.98 5.45
N VAL A 96 -1.50 17.29 4.33
CA VAL A 96 -2.87 16.86 4.02
C VAL A 96 -2.95 15.33 3.91
N ILE A 97 -1.91 14.69 3.35
CA ILE A 97 -1.83 13.22 3.24
C ILE A 97 -1.66 12.59 4.64
N VAL A 98 -0.78 13.17 5.48
CA VAL A 98 -0.58 12.73 6.86
C VAL A 98 -1.89 12.84 7.64
N MET A 99 -2.58 13.98 7.55
CA MET A 99 -3.89 14.21 8.18
C MET A 99 -4.94 13.19 7.69
N ALA A 100 -5.01 12.92 6.38
CA ALA A 100 -5.91 11.93 5.81
C ALA A 100 -5.61 10.52 6.34
N HIS A 101 -4.32 10.14 6.41
CA HIS A 101 -3.90 8.86 6.99
C HIS A 101 -4.35 8.72 8.44
N LEU A 102 -4.03 9.69 9.30
CA LEU A 102 -4.40 9.69 10.71
C LEU A 102 -5.92 9.62 10.91
N LYS A 103 -6.69 10.41 10.15
CA LYS A 103 -8.16 10.39 10.24
C LYS A 103 -8.79 9.14 9.65
N THR A 104 -8.19 8.52 8.63
CA THR A 104 -8.61 7.20 8.14
C THR A 104 -8.52 6.15 9.25
N LYS A 105 -7.44 6.16 10.02
CA LYS A 105 -7.24 5.28 11.17
C LYS A 105 -8.23 5.58 12.30
N ALA A 106 -8.32 6.83 12.74
CA ALA A 106 -9.17 7.27 13.82
C ALA A 106 -10.67 7.08 13.56
N THR A 107 -11.09 7.02 12.30
CA THR A 107 -12.50 6.84 11.91
C THR A 107 -12.84 5.43 11.47
N ARG A 108 -12.02 4.43 11.83
CA ARG A 108 -12.31 3.02 11.54
C ARG A 108 -13.64 2.62 12.21
N GLY A 109 -14.58 2.09 11.42
CA GLY A 109 -15.92 1.72 11.90
C GLY A 109 -16.90 2.87 12.10
N VAL A 110 -16.52 4.13 11.81
CA VAL A 110 -17.38 5.30 11.96
C VAL A 110 -17.45 6.09 10.63
N PRO A 111 -18.18 5.57 9.61
CA PRO A 111 -18.14 6.11 8.26
C PRO A 111 -18.67 7.55 8.14
N GLN A 112 -19.62 7.97 9.01
CA GLN A 112 -20.10 9.36 9.03
C GLN A 112 -19.01 10.35 9.43
N GLN A 113 -18.22 10.04 10.47
CA GLN A 113 -17.09 10.87 10.87
C GLN A 113 -16.01 10.89 9.77
N ARG A 114 -15.78 9.75 9.10
CA ARG A 114 -14.86 9.68 7.96
C ARG A 114 -15.30 10.62 6.85
N LYS A 115 -16.59 10.67 6.51
CA LYS A 115 -17.12 11.61 5.51
C LYS A 115 -16.89 13.06 5.92
N GLN A 116 -17.11 13.41 7.19
CA GLN A 116 -16.88 14.77 7.70
C GLN A 116 -15.40 15.17 7.57
N TRP A 117 -14.49 14.29 7.99
CA TRP A 117 -13.06 14.55 7.85
C TRP A 117 -12.61 14.62 6.40
N LYS A 118 -13.07 13.70 5.55
CA LYS A 118 -12.81 13.74 4.11
C LYS A 118 -13.23 15.06 3.51
N TRP A 119 -14.42 15.54 3.86
CA TRP A 119 -14.91 16.84 3.43
C TRP A 119 -14.03 17.99 3.91
N SER A 120 -13.67 18.03 5.18
CA SER A 120 -12.80 19.06 5.76
C SER A 120 -11.45 19.13 5.04
N LEU A 121 -10.81 17.98 4.80
CA LEU A 121 -9.54 17.93 4.08
C LEU A 121 -9.66 18.37 2.62
N VAL A 122 -10.70 17.96 1.92
CA VAL A 122 -10.95 18.36 0.53
C VAL A 122 -11.23 19.85 0.44
N ARG A 123 -12.04 20.42 1.35
CA ARG A 123 -12.28 21.86 1.41
C ARG A 123 -10.97 22.62 1.62
N ARG A 124 -10.08 22.13 2.49
CA ARG A 124 -8.75 22.70 2.71
C ARG A 124 -7.90 22.75 1.43
N LEU A 125 -8.00 21.76 0.54
CA LEU A 125 -7.29 21.81 -0.75
C LEU A 125 -7.73 23.01 -1.60
N PHE A 126 -9.02 23.31 -1.59
CA PHE A 126 -9.55 24.45 -2.36
C PHE A 126 -9.24 25.81 -1.73
N GLU A 127 -9.07 25.85 -0.42
CA GLU A 127 -8.82 27.10 0.34
C GLU A 127 -7.33 27.35 0.60
N GLY A 128 -6.46 26.34 0.44
CA GLY A 128 -5.05 26.37 0.82
C GLY A 128 -4.09 26.93 -0.21
N GLY A 129 -4.59 27.49 -1.33
CA GLY A 129 -3.75 28.13 -2.34
C GLY A 129 -2.96 27.14 -3.23
N TYR A 130 -3.29 25.86 -3.20
CA TYR A 130 -2.68 24.84 -4.07
C TYR A 130 -3.05 25.05 -5.53
N SER A 131 -2.13 24.72 -6.42
CA SER A 131 -2.41 24.69 -7.87
C SER A 131 -3.47 23.64 -8.20
N ARG A 132 -4.12 23.80 -9.37
CA ARG A 132 -5.11 22.84 -9.85
C ARG A 132 -4.56 21.40 -9.90
N GLU A 133 -3.33 21.23 -10.36
CA GLU A 133 -2.71 19.91 -10.45
C GLU A 133 -2.45 19.30 -9.08
N GLU A 134 -2.00 20.09 -8.11
CA GLU A 134 -1.80 19.63 -6.73
C GLU A 134 -3.12 19.24 -6.09
N ILE A 135 -4.17 20.05 -6.23
CA ILE A 135 -5.51 19.73 -5.73
C ILE A 135 -5.97 18.39 -6.30
N VAL A 136 -5.81 18.19 -7.59
CA VAL A 136 -6.21 16.97 -8.27
C VAL A 136 -5.46 15.75 -7.75
N ARG A 137 -4.13 15.85 -7.58
CA ARG A 137 -3.29 14.75 -7.06
C ARG A 137 -3.60 14.43 -5.60
N LEU A 138 -3.72 15.47 -4.76
CA LEU A 138 -4.01 15.30 -3.33
C LEU A 138 -5.44 14.78 -3.11
N PHE A 139 -6.42 15.28 -3.87
CA PHE A 139 -7.78 14.77 -3.83
C PHE A 139 -7.85 13.27 -4.13
N ARG A 140 -7.10 12.79 -5.13
CA ARG A 140 -7.02 11.35 -5.45
C ARG A 140 -6.54 10.53 -4.27
N LEU A 141 -5.48 10.99 -3.60
CA LEU A 141 -4.92 10.29 -2.44
C LEU A 141 -5.89 10.27 -1.27
N ILE A 142 -6.56 11.39 -0.99
CA ILE A 142 -7.60 11.46 0.05
C ILE A 142 -8.74 10.50 -0.28
N ASP A 143 -9.23 10.52 -1.53
CA ASP A 143 -10.34 9.69 -1.96
C ASP A 143 -10.03 8.20 -1.86
N TRP A 144 -8.83 7.81 -2.27
CA TRP A 144 -8.32 6.45 -2.15
C TRP A 144 -8.14 6.00 -0.70
N MET A 145 -7.58 6.84 0.18
CA MET A 145 -7.37 6.48 1.59
C MET A 145 -8.66 6.46 2.40
N MET A 146 -9.56 7.42 2.16
CA MET A 146 -10.78 7.64 2.94
C MET A 146 -12.00 7.08 2.22
N VAL A 147 -12.01 5.77 1.96
CA VAL A 147 -13.13 5.07 1.33
C VAL A 147 -14.38 5.20 2.18
N LEU A 148 -15.52 5.45 1.52
CA LEU A 148 -16.85 5.59 2.13
C LEU A 148 -17.81 4.52 1.58
N PRO A 149 -18.81 4.08 2.36
CA PRO A 149 -19.95 3.31 1.83
C PRO A 149 -20.65 4.05 0.68
N LYS A 150 -21.32 3.31 -0.21
CA LYS A 150 -21.92 3.86 -1.46
C LYS A 150 -22.81 5.08 -1.22
N GLU A 151 -23.68 5.02 -0.22
CA GLU A 151 -24.62 6.12 0.12
C GLU A 151 -23.85 7.38 0.53
N LEU A 152 -22.87 7.24 1.43
CA LEU A 152 -22.06 8.36 1.91
C LEU A 152 -21.12 8.92 0.84
N GLN A 153 -20.64 8.07 -0.05
CA GLN A 153 -19.84 8.50 -1.20
C GLN A 153 -20.69 9.33 -2.17
N GLN A 154 -21.95 8.96 -2.39
CA GLN A 154 -22.87 9.75 -3.21
C GLN A 154 -23.19 11.11 -2.56
N GLU A 155 -23.49 11.12 -1.25
CA GLU A 155 -23.71 12.37 -0.51
C GLU A 155 -22.47 13.29 -0.55
N PHE A 156 -21.28 12.72 -0.43
CA PHE A 156 -20.03 13.46 -0.54
C PHE A 156 -19.83 14.05 -1.94
N LYS A 157 -20.11 13.29 -3.00
CA LYS A 157 -20.07 13.77 -4.40
C LYS A 157 -21.04 14.93 -4.63
N ASP A 158 -22.26 14.83 -4.10
CA ASP A 158 -23.27 15.88 -4.23
C ASP A 158 -22.89 17.14 -3.45
N GLN A 159 -22.30 16.98 -2.27
CA GLN A 159 -21.77 18.08 -1.47
C GLN A 159 -20.61 18.79 -2.19
N LEU A 160 -19.68 18.04 -2.76
CA LEU A 160 -18.55 18.56 -3.54
C LEU A 160 -19.05 19.35 -4.78
N LYS A 161 -20.02 18.80 -5.50
CA LYS A 161 -20.62 19.45 -6.67
C LYS A 161 -21.26 20.80 -6.31
N ARG A 162 -22.04 20.85 -5.22
CA ARG A 162 -22.65 22.12 -4.73
C ARG A 162 -21.59 23.15 -4.39
N TYR A 163 -20.56 22.74 -3.63
CA TYR A 163 -19.47 23.62 -3.24
C TYR A 163 -18.70 24.22 -4.45
N GLN A 164 -18.51 23.42 -5.49
CA GLN A 164 -17.88 23.90 -6.73
C GLN A 164 -18.77 24.86 -7.53
N GLN A 165 -20.07 24.63 -7.55
CA GLN A 165 -21.03 25.52 -8.23
C GLN A 165 -21.14 26.88 -7.56
N GLU A 166 -21.15 26.93 -6.21
CA GLU A 166 -21.22 28.18 -5.44
C GLU A 166 -20.00 29.09 -5.63
N ARG A 167 -18.84 28.52 -5.91
CA ARG A 167 -17.57 29.27 -6.05
C ARG A 167 -17.16 29.56 -7.49
N THR A 168 -18.02 29.32 -8.46
CA THR A 168 -17.76 29.56 -9.91
C THR A 168 -16.43 28.91 -10.36
N MET A 169 -16.03 27.81 -9.74
CA MET A 169 -14.81 27.07 -10.06
C MET A 169 -15.17 25.66 -10.56
N PRO A 170 -15.35 25.45 -11.87
CA PRO A 170 -15.53 24.10 -12.41
C PRO A 170 -14.18 23.36 -12.38
N PHE A 171 -13.77 22.87 -11.18
CA PHE A 171 -12.49 22.20 -11.03
C PHE A 171 -12.49 20.78 -11.59
N LEU A 172 -13.65 20.12 -11.59
CA LEU A 172 -13.81 18.77 -12.11
C LEU A 172 -15.17 18.65 -12.78
N SER A 173 -15.21 18.48 -14.09
CA SER A 173 -16.43 18.12 -14.79
C SER A 173 -16.89 16.72 -14.34
N ARG A 174 -18.19 16.44 -14.46
CA ARG A 174 -18.76 15.12 -14.15
C ARG A 174 -18.04 14.01 -14.92
N ILE A 175 -17.65 14.30 -16.16
CA ILE A 175 -16.91 13.38 -17.04
C ILE A 175 -15.49 13.10 -16.49
N GLU A 176 -14.82 14.12 -15.92
CA GLU A 176 -13.49 13.93 -15.30
C GLU A 176 -13.57 13.11 -14.02
N LEU A 177 -14.63 13.21 -13.23
CA LEU A 177 -14.84 12.40 -12.02
C LEU A 177 -15.14 10.93 -12.36
N ASP A 178 -16.02 10.70 -13.35
CA ASP A 178 -16.44 9.36 -13.77
C ASP A 178 -15.31 8.62 -14.52
N ALA A 179 -14.68 9.27 -15.51
CA ALA A 179 -13.52 8.72 -16.24
C ALA A 179 -12.32 8.45 -15.32
N ARG A 180 -12.26 9.11 -14.21
CA ARG A 180 -11.22 9.00 -13.22
C ARG A 180 -11.46 7.88 -12.22
N GLU A 181 -12.72 7.64 -11.83
CA GLU A 181 -13.11 6.47 -11.02
C GLU A 181 -12.84 5.18 -11.81
N GLU A 182 -13.18 5.18 -13.11
CA GLU A 182 -12.84 4.08 -14.02
C GLU A 182 -11.33 3.91 -14.19
N GLY A 183 -10.58 4.99 -14.39
CA GLY A 183 -9.12 4.95 -14.50
C GLY A 183 -8.42 4.52 -13.20
N LEU A 184 -8.96 4.86 -12.03
CA LEU A 184 -8.45 4.41 -10.74
C LEU A 184 -8.73 2.92 -10.54
N GLN A 185 -9.94 2.46 -10.86
CA GLN A 185 -10.30 1.04 -10.80
C GLN A 185 -9.47 0.20 -11.76
N GLN A 186 -9.29 0.68 -13.00
CA GLN A 186 -8.43 0.01 -13.98
C GLN A 186 -6.97 0.00 -13.54
N GLY A 187 -6.45 1.11 -13.00
CA GLY A 187 -5.08 1.20 -12.48
C GLY A 187 -4.86 0.29 -11.26
N LEU A 188 -5.85 0.20 -10.36
CA LEU A 188 -5.79 -0.73 -9.22
C LEU A 188 -5.81 -2.18 -9.68
N GLN A 189 -6.71 -2.53 -10.60
CA GLN A 189 -6.78 -3.87 -11.19
C GLN A 189 -5.47 -4.25 -11.90
N GLN A 190 -4.94 -3.34 -12.73
CA GLN A 190 -3.67 -3.56 -13.42
C GLN A 190 -2.51 -3.71 -12.43
N GLY A 191 -2.45 -2.89 -11.38
CA GLY A 191 -1.43 -2.99 -10.34
C GLY A 191 -1.50 -4.30 -9.56
N LEU A 192 -2.70 -4.75 -9.20
CA LEU A 192 -2.91 -6.05 -8.55
C LEU A 192 -2.50 -7.20 -9.48
N GLN A 193 -2.87 -7.12 -10.76
CA GLN A 193 -2.53 -8.13 -11.75
C GLN A 193 -1.01 -8.21 -12.00
N GLN A 194 -0.33 -7.06 -12.12
CA GLN A 194 1.12 -7.01 -12.25
C GLN A 194 1.83 -7.56 -11.00
N THR A 195 1.32 -7.26 -9.81
CA THR A 195 1.86 -7.78 -8.55
C THR A 195 1.72 -9.30 -8.48
N ARG A 196 0.56 -9.84 -8.85
CA ARG A 196 0.35 -11.29 -8.92
C ARG A 196 1.29 -11.96 -9.90
N GLN A 197 1.38 -11.39 -11.10
CA GLN A 197 2.25 -11.92 -12.15
C GLN A 197 3.72 -11.92 -11.70
N SER A 198 4.21 -10.82 -11.15
CA SER A 198 5.59 -10.72 -10.65
C SER A 198 5.87 -11.71 -9.53
N LEU A 199 4.93 -11.94 -8.60
CA LEU A 199 5.10 -12.94 -7.54
C LEU A 199 5.16 -14.36 -8.12
N ARG A 200 4.30 -14.70 -9.08
CA ARG A 200 4.29 -16.00 -9.75
C ARG A 200 5.61 -16.27 -10.47
N GLU A 201 6.08 -15.31 -11.26
CA GLU A 201 7.34 -15.37 -11.96
C GLU A 201 8.52 -15.55 -10.98
N THR A 202 8.56 -14.77 -9.90
CA THR A 202 9.61 -14.87 -8.89
C THR A 202 9.61 -16.23 -8.19
N ILE A 203 8.42 -16.81 -7.91
CA ILE A 203 8.33 -18.17 -7.34
C ILE A 203 8.96 -19.20 -8.29
N ILE A 204 8.62 -19.14 -9.56
CA ILE A 204 9.17 -20.07 -10.56
C ILE A 204 10.68 -19.88 -10.72
N GLU A 205 11.17 -18.64 -10.83
CA GLU A 205 12.60 -18.34 -10.88
C GLU A 205 13.37 -18.91 -9.67
N VAL A 206 12.80 -18.79 -8.45
CA VAL A 206 13.42 -19.37 -7.24
C VAL A 206 13.45 -20.87 -7.30
N LEU A 207 12.39 -21.53 -7.79
CA LEU A 207 12.36 -22.98 -7.96
C LEU A 207 13.35 -23.46 -9.00
N GLU A 208 13.46 -22.79 -10.15
CA GLU A 208 14.43 -23.10 -11.21
C GLU A 208 15.88 -22.90 -10.76
N MET A 209 16.16 -21.90 -9.92
CA MET A 209 17.50 -21.71 -9.33
C MET A 209 17.88 -22.81 -8.33
N ARG A 210 16.90 -23.44 -7.68
CA ARG A 210 17.15 -24.41 -6.61
C ARG A 210 17.06 -25.85 -7.08
N PHE A 211 16.27 -26.14 -8.11
CA PHE A 211 16.01 -27.47 -8.62
C PHE A 211 16.34 -27.53 -10.12
N VAL A 212 16.99 -28.60 -10.54
CA VAL A 212 17.54 -28.74 -11.91
C VAL A 212 16.45 -28.82 -12.98
N GLU A 213 15.28 -29.36 -12.64
CA GLU A 213 14.11 -29.44 -13.53
C GLU A 213 12.86 -29.08 -12.74
N VAL A 214 12.13 -28.06 -13.20
CA VAL A 214 10.82 -27.68 -12.67
C VAL A 214 9.77 -28.04 -13.73
N PRO A 215 8.86 -29.00 -13.44
CA PRO A 215 7.79 -29.35 -14.37
C PRO A 215 6.78 -28.18 -14.52
N PRO A 216 5.94 -28.19 -15.56
CA PRO A 216 4.99 -27.09 -15.83
C PRO A 216 3.84 -26.99 -14.84
N GLU A 217 3.48 -28.08 -14.14
CA GLU A 217 2.33 -28.15 -13.24
C GLU A 217 2.30 -27.07 -12.14
N PRO A 218 3.41 -26.76 -11.41
CA PRO A 218 3.44 -25.69 -10.44
C PRO A 218 3.04 -24.33 -11.02
N SER A 219 3.47 -24.02 -12.26
CA SER A 219 3.12 -22.77 -12.93
C SER A 219 1.63 -22.68 -13.27
N GLU A 220 1.02 -23.79 -13.70
CA GLU A 220 -0.41 -23.85 -14.01
C GLU A 220 -1.27 -23.65 -12.76
N ILE A 221 -0.87 -24.22 -11.62
CA ILE A 221 -1.57 -24.08 -10.34
C ILE A 221 -1.40 -22.66 -9.79
N LEU A 222 -0.19 -22.10 -9.83
CA LEU A 222 0.10 -20.73 -9.40
C LEU A 222 -0.77 -19.71 -10.16
N ASN A 223 -1.06 -19.96 -11.43
CA ASN A 223 -1.91 -19.08 -12.23
C ASN A 223 -3.37 -19.03 -11.76
N LYS A 224 -3.82 -20.00 -11.00
CA LYS A 224 -5.18 -20.05 -10.43
C LYS A 224 -5.28 -19.31 -9.09
N ILE A 225 -4.15 -19.01 -8.44
CA ILE A 225 -4.13 -18.35 -7.13
C ILE A 225 -4.20 -16.83 -7.31
N GLU A 226 -5.28 -16.22 -6.80
CA GLU A 226 -5.58 -14.80 -6.91
C GLU A 226 -5.19 -14.00 -5.66
N ASP A 227 -5.14 -14.64 -4.47
CA ASP A 227 -4.81 -13.99 -3.21
C ASP A 227 -3.29 -13.71 -3.13
N ILE A 228 -2.93 -12.41 -3.09
CA ILE A 228 -1.54 -11.96 -3.00
C ILE A 228 -0.86 -12.46 -1.72
N LEU A 229 -1.61 -12.61 -0.62
CA LEU A 229 -1.04 -13.12 0.65
C LEU A 229 -0.64 -14.58 0.51
N VAL A 230 -1.43 -15.37 -0.20
CA VAL A 230 -1.12 -16.77 -0.52
C VAL A 230 0.10 -16.85 -1.43
N LEU A 231 0.18 -16.02 -2.47
CA LEU A 231 1.35 -15.98 -3.35
C LEU A 231 2.63 -15.56 -2.59
N ARG A 232 2.54 -14.58 -1.69
CA ARG A 232 3.67 -14.20 -0.82
C ARG A 232 4.09 -15.32 0.13
N TYR A 233 3.13 -16.06 0.67
CA TYR A 233 3.42 -17.25 1.48
C TYR A 233 4.16 -18.33 0.66
N LEU A 234 3.67 -18.63 -0.54
CA LEU A 234 4.28 -19.59 -1.45
C LEU A 234 5.70 -19.17 -1.88
N LEU A 235 5.93 -17.88 -2.09
CA LEU A 235 7.27 -17.35 -2.35
C LEU A 235 8.22 -17.61 -1.17
N LYS A 236 7.76 -17.40 0.07
CA LYS A 236 8.56 -17.74 1.26
C LYS A 236 8.83 -19.25 1.35
N GLN A 237 7.82 -20.07 1.04
CA GLN A 237 7.99 -21.53 1.04
C GLN A 237 8.98 -21.99 -0.05
N SER A 238 8.94 -21.42 -1.26
CA SER A 238 9.85 -21.79 -2.34
C SER A 238 11.33 -21.60 -1.99
N ILE A 239 11.63 -20.74 -1.01
CA ILE A 239 13.00 -20.50 -0.53
C ILE A 239 13.46 -21.58 0.48
N VAL A 240 12.56 -22.11 1.32
CA VAL A 240 12.93 -22.95 2.48
C VAL A 240 12.70 -24.45 2.30
N ILE A 241 11.84 -24.87 1.37
CA ILE A 241 11.53 -26.27 1.07
C ILE A 241 12.78 -27.07 0.68
N LYS A 242 12.77 -28.36 0.93
CA LYS A 242 13.91 -29.24 0.65
C LYS A 242 13.79 -29.97 -0.68
N SER A 243 12.58 -30.15 -1.20
CA SER A 243 12.33 -30.80 -2.48
C SER A 243 11.16 -30.16 -3.25
N LEU A 244 11.05 -30.45 -4.53
CA LEU A 244 9.98 -29.97 -5.37
C LEU A 244 8.62 -30.61 -4.99
N GLU A 245 8.65 -31.87 -4.58
CA GLU A 245 7.45 -32.59 -4.09
C GLU A 245 6.87 -31.92 -2.85
N GLU A 246 7.72 -31.45 -1.92
CA GLU A 246 7.31 -30.68 -0.75
C GLU A 246 6.61 -29.37 -1.18
N PHE A 247 7.14 -28.67 -2.19
CA PHE A 247 6.50 -27.48 -2.73
C PHE A 247 5.13 -27.76 -3.35
N GLN A 248 5.03 -28.84 -4.14
CA GLN A 248 3.77 -29.25 -4.76
C GLN A 248 2.68 -29.56 -3.71
N GLN A 249 3.04 -30.17 -2.58
CA GLN A 249 2.11 -30.40 -1.47
C GLN A 249 1.63 -29.10 -0.84
N VAL A 250 2.53 -28.14 -0.58
CA VAL A 250 2.17 -26.82 -0.03
C VAL A 250 1.29 -26.05 -1.01
N LEU A 251 1.61 -26.12 -2.30
CA LEU A 251 0.85 -25.48 -3.37
C LEU A 251 -0.58 -26.04 -3.49
N ALA A 252 -0.73 -27.36 -3.44
CA ALA A 252 -2.04 -28.00 -3.46
C ALA A 252 -2.91 -27.61 -2.24
N GLN A 253 -2.31 -27.55 -1.04
CA GLN A 253 -3.01 -27.08 0.16
C GLN A 253 -3.44 -25.61 0.06
N ALA A 254 -2.62 -24.75 -0.56
CA ALA A 254 -2.93 -23.37 -0.75
C ALA A 254 -4.12 -23.17 -1.72
N LEU A 255 -4.18 -23.97 -2.79
CA LEU A 255 -5.28 -23.94 -3.76
C LEU A 255 -6.62 -24.33 -3.12
N VAL A 256 -6.65 -25.42 -2.34
CA VAL A 256 -7.86 -25.86 -1.63
C VAL A 256 -8.38 -24.79 -0.66
N ARG A 257 -7.49 -24.06 0.00
CA ARG A 257 -7.89 -22.96 0.90
C ARG A 257 -8.51 -21.78 0.14
N GLU A 258 -8.03 -21.51 -1.05
CA GLU A 258 -8.57 -20.43 -1.88
C GLU A 258 -9.97 -20.77 -2.43
N GLU A 259 -10.16 -22.00 -2.88
CA GLU A 259 -11.46 -22.51 -3.36
C GLU A 259 -12.53 -22.48 -2.26
N THR A 260 -12.17 -22.94 -1.04
CA THR A 260 -13.10 -22.90 0.11
C THR A 260 -13.43 -21.50 0.61
N LYS A 261 -12.58 -20.49 0.33
CA LYS A 261 -12.85 -19.08 0.65
C LYS A 261 -13.81 -18.47 -0.37
N GLY A 262 -13.67 -18.79 -1.66
CA GLY A 262 -14.57 -18.34 -2.72
C GLY A 262 -16.01 -18.81 -2.51
N GLU A 263 -16.21 -20.07 -2.13
CA GLU A 263 -17.55 -20.65 -1.85
C GLU A 263 -18.26 -20.00 -0.65
N ARG A 264 -17.52 -19.44 0.33
CA ARG A 264 -18.11 -18.75 1.48
C ARG A 264 -18.53 -17.31 1.17
N GLU A 265 -17.96 -16.68 0.16
CA GLU A 265 -18.32 -15.33 -0.26
C GLU A 265 -19.50 -15.31 -1.23
N GLU A 266 -19.84 -16.45 -1.86
CA GLU A 266 -20.96 -16.57 -2.81
C GLU A 266 -22.30 -17.01 -2.17
N THR A 267 -22.34 -17.39 -0.89
CA THR A 267 -23.59 -17.70 -0.19
C THR A 267 -24.19 -16.43 0.43
N PRO A 268 -25.28 -15.86 -0.14
CA PRO A 268 -26.05 -14.83 0.53
C PRO A 268 -26.70 -15.48 1.75
N THR A 269 -26.47 -14.94 2.94
CA THR A 269 -27.29 -15.25 4.12
C THR A 269 -28.72 -14.79 3.87
N ASP A 270 -29.53 -15.71 3.39
CA ASP A 270 -30.98 -15.60 3.36
C ASP A 270 -31.50 -15.92 4.77
N GLU A 271 -31.39 -14.95 5.68
CA GLU A 271 -32.10 -14.97 6.96
C GLU A 271 -33.22 -13.93 6.93
N SER A 272 -34.27 -14.27 6.14
CA SER A 272 -35.59 -13.68 6.30
C SER A 272 -36.61 -14.78 6.36
N GLN A 273 -36.70 -15.47 7.49
CA GLN A 273 -37.91 -16.19 7.85
C GLN A 273 -38.20 -16.12 9.34
N GLU A 274 -39.39 -15.58 9.60
CA GLU A 274 -40.32 -15.89 10.67
C GLU A 274 -40.04 -15.45 12.10
N PHE A 275 -40.70 -14.36 12.48
CA PHE A 275 -41.49 -14.42 13.72
C PHE A 275 -42.84 -13.74 13.52
N ASN A 276 -43.86 -14.60 13.63
CA ASN A 276 -45.27 -14.27 13.88
C ASN A 276 -45.44 -13.44 15.18
#